data_c836da303520800c6b56fc710a0a01e1
#
_entry.id   c836da303520800c6b56fc710a0a01e1
#
_cell.length_a   1.000
_cell.length_b   1.000
_cell.length_c   1.000
_cell.angle_alpha   90.00
_cell.angle_beta   90.00
_cell.angle_gamma   90.00
#
_symmetry.space_group_name_H-M   'P 1'
#
loop_
_entity.id
_entity.type
_entity.pdbx_description
1 polymer ?
#
loop_
_entity_poly.entity_id
_entity_poly.type
_entity_poly.pdbx_seq_one_letter_code
_entity_poly.pdbx_strand_id
1 'polypeptide(L)'
;MLRADSPLSIKPSLAPGYLKFLLRMARHCNARDFESGLDLHLRLGEDANELFDEYQRQGIDFEMHDRGVLLAFETRKRFDEHCESLPALESAGHHPQHLHGDEVQEAEPALSDRIRHGLFFPADRQIEPDSLTAGLLAKLAELGVVVREHTRVKRFVRSGETVTAVVTDDAEVIRTEALVIAAGVPSGGLLGELGQKVPIHSGKGYSIDYSPSPIELRTSLTLEDARVAVTPLNGMLRLAGTMEFGSTDDSVNEIRVEALRRAGREAFHAWRDGEGERTPWAGSRPMTPDGLPVIGRLDSVANAYVNSGHSMLGLTLAPGSARLLAELMTDGSPSLPAEQLAKVSPNRF
;
A
#
# COMPACT_ATOMS: atom_id res chain seq x y z
N MET A 1 18.25 -10.59 6.87
CA MET A 1 17.62 -11.68 6.08
C MET A 1 17.86 -13.09 6.65
N LEU A 2 18.85 -13.33 7.48
CA LEU A 2 19.14 -14.67 8.03
C LEU A 2 18.43 -15.01 9.34
N ARG A 3 17.81 -14.02 10.00
CA ARG A 3 17.02 -14.25 11.23
C ARG A 3 15.58 -14.55 10.87
N ALA A 4 14.95 -15.49 11.57
CA ALA A 4 13.55 -15.89 11.35
C ALA A 4 12.55 -14.74 11.59
N ASP A 5 12.91 -13.80 12.47
CA ASP A 5 12.13 -12.61 12.85
C ASP A 5 12.54 -11.32 12.08
N SER A 6 13.38 -11.43 11.02
CA SER A 6 13.77 -10.27 10.21
C SER A 6 12.54 -9.58 9.58
N PRO A 7 12.45 -8.25 9.54
CA PRO A 7 11.32 -7.55 8.89
C PRO A 7 11.11 -7.94 7.42
N LEU A 8 12.18 -8.33 6.73
CA LEU A 8 12.12 -8.85 5.35
C LEU A 8 12.50 -10.33 5.31
N SER A 9 11.69 -11.14 4.66
CA SER A 9 11.94 -12.57 4.42
C SER A 9 11.66 -12.92 2.96
N ILE A 10 12.52 -13.76 2.41
CA ILE A 10 12.37 -14.31 1.07
C ILE A 10 12.33 -15.83 1.22
N LYS A 11 11.15 -16.45 1.01
CA LYS A 11 11.05 -17.91 1.00
C LYS A 11 11.73 -18.47 -0.25
N PRO A 12 12.57 -19.49 -0.14
CA PRO A 12 13.15 -20.12 -1.31
C PRO A 12 12.04 -20.80 -2.15
N SER A 13 12.05 -20.53 -3.45
CA SER A 13 11.19 -21.16 -4.43
C SER A 13 11.92 -21.29 -5.76
N LEU A 14 11.77 -22.44 -6.41
CA LEU A 14 12.34 -22.70 -7.73
C LEU A 14 11.38 -22.35 -8.88
N ALA A 15 10.22 -21.76 -8.58
CA ALA A 15 9.27 -21.32 -9.59
C ALA A 15 9.93 -20.26 -10.52
N PRO A 16 10.04 -20.51 -11.85
CA PRO A 16 10.79 -19.65 -12.75
C PRO A 16 10.28 -18.20 -12.78
N GLY A 17 8.96 -18.00 -12.66
CA GLY A 17 8.35 -16.67 -12.61
C GLY A 17 8.78 -15.89 -11.38
N TYR A 18 8.85 -16.54 -10.22
CA TYR A 18 9.30 -15.93 -8.97
C TYR A 18 10.79 -15.58 -8.99
N LEU A 19 11.64 -16.47 -9.49
CA LEU A 19 13.07 -16.19 -9.63
C LEU A 19 13.31 -15.01 -10.58
N LYS A 20 12.58 -14.96 -11.71
CA LYS A 20 12.64 -13.84 -12.65
C LYS A 20 12.19 -12.52 -12.00
N PHE A 21 11.14 -12.56 -11.18
CA PHE A 21 10.68 -11.40 -10.40
C PHE A 21 11.78 -10.90 -9.45
N LEU A 22 12.38 -11.78 -8.64
CA LEU A 22 13.44 -11.40 -7.71
C LEU A 22 14.68 -10.83 -8.42
N LEU A 23 15.07 -11.41 -9.56
CA LEU A 23 16.18 -10.90 -10.37
C LEU A 23 15.89 -9.52 -10.96
N ARG A 24 14.66 -9.29 -11.42
CA ARG A 24 14.22 -7.96 -11.87
C ARG A 24 14.22 -6.97 -10.72
N MET A 25 13.63 -7.32 -9.58
CA MET A 25 13.60 -6.48 -8.39
C MET A 25 15.02 -6.08 -7.95
N ALA A 26 15.96 -7.03 -7.92
CA ALA A 26 17.34 -6.74 -7.56
C ALA A 26 18.03 -5.74 -8.51
N ARG A 27 17.65 -5.72 -9.80
CA ARG A 27 18.18 -4.76 -10.78
C ARG A 27 17.69 -3.33 -10.53
N HIS A 28 16.49 -3.18 -9.96
CA HIS A 28 15.90 -1.88 -9.61
C HIS A 28 16.30 -1.39 -8.21
N CYS A 29 17.03 -2.18 -7.41
CA CYS A 29 17.56 -1.78 -6.11
C CYS A 29 18.83 -0.93 -6.28
N ASN A 30 18.69 0.28 -6.83
CA ASN A 30 19.77 1.25 -7.02
C ASN A 30 19.25 2.68 -6.85
N ALA A 31 20.15 3.65 -6.60
CA ALA A 31 19.79 5.04 -6.30
C ALA A 31 18.99 5.69 -7.43
N ARG A 32 19.40 5.50 -8.67
CA ARG A 32 18.74 6.11 -9.84
C ARG A 32 17.27 5.70 -9.98
N ASP A 33 17.00 4.39 -9.87
CA ASP A 33 15.63 3.87 -9.99
C ASP A 33 14.80 4.27 -8.76
N PHE A 34 15.43 4.34 -7.58
CA PHE A 34 14.80 4.85 -6.37
C PHE A 34 14.37 6.32 -6.53
N GLU A 35 15.26 7.20 -6.94
CA GLU A 35 14.96 8.64 -7.15
C GLU A 35 13.86 8.84 -8.20
N SER A 36 13.97 8.10 -9.33
CA SER A 36 12.96 8.14 -10.39
C SER A 36 11.60 7.63 -9.95
N GLY A 37 11.58 6.59 -9.09
CA GLY A 37 10.36 6.04 -8.52
C GLY A 37 9.74 6.96 -7.48
N LEU A 38 10.56 7.59 -6.65
CA LEU A 38 10.12 8.55 -5.65
C LEU A 38 9.44 9.76 -6.31
N ASP A 39 10.03 10.34 -7.37
CA ASP A 39 9.41 11.45 -8.12
C ASP A 39 8.03 11.06 -8.68
N LEU A 40 7.88 9.83 -9.23
CA LEU A 40 6.59 9.34 -9.68
C LEU A 40 5.56 9.22 -8.54
N HIS A 41 5.96 8.64 -7.41
CA HIS A 41 5.07 8.47 -6.26
C HIS A 41 4.62 9.80 -5.67
N LEU A 42 5.53 10.78 -5.56
CA LEU A 42 5.23 12.13 -5.11
C LEU A 42 4.20 12.81 -6.03
N ARG A 43 4.39 12.74 -7.34
CA ARG A 43 3.44 13.31 -8.31
C ARG A 43 2.07 12.63 -8.30
N LEU A 44 2.05 11.30 -8.21
CA LEU A 44 0.79 10.55 -8.18
C LEU A 44 0.02 10.75 -6.87
N GLY A 45 0.73 11.02 -5.78
CA GLY A 45 0.18 11.30 -4.45
C GLY A 45 0.03 12.78 -4.10
N GLU A 46 0.40 13.71 -5.00
CA GLU A 46 0.45 15.15 -4.72
C GLU A 46 -0.85 15.69 -4.13
N ASP A 47 -1.99 15.32 -4.72
CA ASP A 47 -3.32 15.77 -4.29
C ASP A 47 -4.03 14.75 -3.38
N ALA A 48 -3.33 13.81 -2.76
CA ALA A 48 -3.99 12.71 -2.04
C ALA A 48 -4.89 13.23 -0.90
N ASN A 49 -4.40 14.18 -0.10
CA ASN A 49 -5.16 14.75 1.01
C ASN A 49 -6.41 15.50 0.52
N GLU A 50 -6.26 16.32 -0.52
CA GLU A 50 -7.36 17.08 -1.14
C GLU A 50 -8.42 16.16 -1.74
N LEU A 51 -8.01 15.05 -2.34
CA LEU A 51 -8.92 14.06 -2.90
C LEU A 51 -9.68 13.30 -1.81
N PHE A 52 -9.05 13.00 -0.67
CA PHE A 52 -9.76 12.42 0.48
C PHE A 52 -10.72 13.43 1.12
N ASP A 53 -10.34 14.69 1.23
CA ASP A 53 -11.26 15.76 1.66
C ASP A 53 -12.46 15.88 0.70
N GLU A 54 -12.24 15.73 -0.62
CA GLU A 54 -13.31 15.70 -1.61
C GLU A 54 -14.24 14.52 -1.40
N TYR A 55 -13.73 13.34 -1.09
CA TYR A 55 -14.56 12.17 -0.77
C TYR A 55 -15.49 12.46 0.41
N GLN A 56 -15.01 13.07 1.49
CA GLN A 56 -15.85 13.45 2.63
C GLN A 56 -16.88 14.52 2.24
N ARG A 57 -16.50 15.53 1.44
CA ARG A 57 -17.43 16.54 0.93
C ARG A 57 -18.54 15.94 0.04
N GLN A 58 -18.24 14.87 -0.67
CA GLN A 58 -19.23 14.11 -1.46
C GLN A 58 -20.08 13.16 -0.63
N GLY A 59 -19.93 13.15 0.69
CA GLY A 59 -20.71 12.34 1.61
C GLY A 59 -20.22 10.91 1.76
N ILE A 60 -18.95 10.61 1.41
CA ILE A 60 -18.32 9.33 1.75
C ILE A 60 -17.84 9.44 3.18
N ASP A 61 -18.45 8.67 4.08
CA ASP A 61 -18.13 8.65 5.50
C ASP A 61 -17.04 7.62 5.78
N PHE A 62 -15.91 8.05 6.39
CA PHE A 62 -14.81 7.20 6.80
C PHE A 62 -13.97 7.86 7.88
N GLU A 63 -13.30 7.05 8.68
CA GLU A 63 -12.40 7.51 9.72
C GLU A 63 -11.09 8.05 9.11
N MET A 64 -10.83 9.34 9.35
CA MET A 64 -9.59 10.02 8.98
C MET A 64 -9.12 10.92 10.11
N HIS A 65 -7.83 10.94 10.39
CA HIS A 65 -7.21 11.78 11.40
C HIS A 65 -6.08 12.61 10.82
N ASP A 66 -6.07 13.89 11.20
CA ASP A 66 -5.07 14.88 10.83
C ASP A 66 -4.15 15.15 12.05
N ARG A 67 -3.31 14.15 12.37
CA ARG A 67 -2.44 14.17 13.57
C ARG A 67 -0.96 14.05 13.22
N GLY A 68 -0.63 14.04 11.93
CA GLY A 68 0.72 13.80 11.46
C GLY A 68 1.17 12.34 11.59
N VAL A 69 2.40 12.10 11.13
CA VAL A 69 3.06 10.79 11.25
C VAL A 69 4.47 11.01 11.79
N LEU A 70 4.87 10.24 12.81
CA LEU A 70 6.20 10.26 13.39
C LEU A 70 6.99 9.01 12.98
N LEU A 71 8.07 9.19 12.22
CA LEU A 71 9.06 8.15 12.02
C LEU A 71 9.99 8.13 13.24
N ALA A 72 10.02 7.03 13.97
CA ALA A 72 10.70 6.89 15.26
C ALA A 72 11.93 5.97 15.12
N PHE A 73 13.10 6.45 15.58
CA PHE A 73 14.38 5.76 15.43
C PHE A 73 15.06 5.54 16.79
N GLU A 74 15.59 4.34 17.02
CA GLU A 74 16.39 4.02 18.20
C GLU A 74 17.82 4.56 18.05
N THR A 75 18.38 4.53 16.83
CA THR A 75 19.78 4.83 16.59
C THR A 75 20.00 6.03 15.68
N ARG A 76 20.98 6.86 16.01
CA ARG A 76 21.42 7.99 15.19
C ARG A 76 21.76 7.57 13.77
N LYS A 77 22.41 6.41 13.62
CA LYS A 77 22.77 5.87 12.31
C LYS A 77 21.57 5.66 11.40
N ARG A 78 20.50 5.03 11.92
CA ARG A 78 19.27 4.79 11.15
C ARG A 78 18.56 6.10 10.77
N PHE A 79 18.54 7.03 11.70
CA PHE A 79 18.01 8.37 11.45
C PHE A 79 18.79 9.07 10.32
N ASP A 80 20.13 9.11 10.39
CA ASP A 80 20.97 9.75 9.38
C ASP A 80 20.81 9.09 8.00
N GLU A 81 20.80 7.73 7.93
CA GLU A 81 20.52 6.98 6.69
C GLU A 81 19.17 7.37 6.08
N HIS A 82 18.13 7.58 6.90
CA HIS A 82 16.81 8.00 6.42
C HIS A 82 16.83 9.44 5.90
N CYS A 83 17.54 10.32 6.56
CA CYS A 83 17.70 11.73 6.16
C CYS A 83 18.36 11.91 4.78
N GLU A 84 19.10 10.92 4.26
CA GLU A 84 19.68 10.97 2.90
C GLU A 84 18.61 11.11 1.81
N SER A 85 17.37 10.66 2.06
CA SER A 85 16.26 10.78 1.11
C SER A 85 15.45 12.07 1.23
N LEU A 86 15.62 12.86 2.31
CA LEU A 86 14.82 14.06 2.59
C LEU A 86 14.94 15.16 1.52
N PRO A 87 16.10 15.43 0.88
CA PRO A 87 16.18 16.50 -0.12
C PRO A 87 15.17 16.37 -1.26
N ALA A 88 14.83 15.13 -1.67
CA ALA A 88 13.81 14.89 -2.68
C ALA A 88 12.39 15.19 -2.17
N LEU A 89 12.09 14.83 -0.92
CA LEU A 89 10.82 15.14 -0.26
C LEU A 89 10.65 16.64 -0.02
N GLU A 90 11.70 17.32 0.45
CA GLU A 90 11.71 18.77 0.69
C GLU A 90 11.50 19.55 -0.61
N SER A 91 12.10 19.08 -1.72
CA SER A 91 11.90 19.67 -3.06
C SER A 91 10.45 19.53 -3.54
N ALA A 92 9.72 18.54 -3.04
CA ALA A 92 8.29 18.34 -3.29
C ALA A 92 7.39 19.02 -2.24
N GLY A 93 7.95 19.82 -1.33
CA GLY A 93 7.20 20.59 -0.33
C GLY A 93 6.96 19.85 1.00
N HIS A 94 7.54 18.69 1.21
CA HIS A 94 7.42 17.93 2.45
C HIS A 94 8.58 18.24 3.39
N HIS A 95 8.33 19.01 4.44
CA HIS A 95 9.35 19.48 5.40
C HIS A 95 9.11 18.86 6.78
N PRO A 96 9.67 17.67 7.10
CA PRO A 96 9.53 17.08 8.41
C PRO A 96 10.28 17.85 9.48
N GLN A 97 9.76 17.82 10.70
CA GLN A 97 10.45 18.32 11.88
C GLN A 97 11.43 17.25 12.38
N HIS A 98 12.68 17.64 12.59
CA HIS A 98 13.70 16.78 13.17
C HIS A 98 13.62 16.87 14.69
N LEU A 99 13.43 15.73 15.34
CA LEU A 99 13.29 15.63 16.79
C LEU A 99 14.43 14.80 17.38
N HIS A 100 14.98 15.26 18.50
CA HIS A 100 16.11 14.59 19.16
C HIS A 100 15.96 14.58 20.68
N GLY A 101 16.36 13.48 21.30
CA GLY A 101 16.34 13.34 22.75
C GLY A 101 14.95 13.53 23.32
N ASP A 102 14.80 14.51 24.21
CA ASP A 102 13.55 14.77 24.93
C ASP A 102 12.43 15.32 24.04
N GLU A 103 12.76 15.98 22.92
CA GLU A 103 11.78 16.45 21.94
C GLU A 103 10.92 15.32 21.37
N VAL A 104 11.48 14.11 21.25
CA VAL A 104 10.75 12.94 20.78
C VAL A 104 9.67 12.53 21.79
N GLN A 105 10.00 12.51 23.10
CA GLN A 105 9.06 12.20 24.18
C GLN A 105 8.05 13.33 24.40
N GLU A 106 8.40 14.59 24.13
CA GLU A 106 7.46 15.70 24.15
C GLU A 106 6.42 15.58 23.03
N ALA A 107 6.84 15.14 21.82
CA ALA A 107 5.95 14.88 20.70
C ALA A 107 5.04 13.68 20.98
N GLU A 108 5.61 12.57 21.43
CA GLU A 108 4.87 11.34 21.78
C GLU A 108 5.33 10.76 23.14
N PRO A 109 4.65 11.17 24.24
CA PRO A 109 5.05 10.78 25.61
C PRO A 109 4.97 9.27 25.90
N ALA A 110 4.27 8.51 25.08
CA ALA A 110 4.16 7.06 25.24
C ALA A 110 5.44 6.31 24.85
N LEU A 111 6.33 6.94 24.05
CA LEU A 111 7.55 6.31 23.57
C LEU A 111 8.56 6.08 24.71
N SER A 112 9.19 4.92 24.69
CA SER A 112 10.26 4.57 25.63
C SER A 112 11.56 5.35 25.34
N ASP A 113 12.45 5.43 26.36
CA ASP A 113 13.74 6.11 26.24
C ASP A 113 14.69 5.49 25.19
N ARG A 114 14.34 4.35 24.61
CA ARG A 114 15.05 3.75 23.50
C ARG A 114 14.93 4.56 22.22
N ILE A 115 13.80 5.24 22.02
CA ILE A 115 13.53 6.07 20.84
C ILE A 115 14.11 7.46 21.11
N ARG A 116 15.18 7.79 20.40
CA ARG A 116 15.96 9.03 20.64
C ARG A 116 15.97 10.01 19.47
N HIS A 117 15.44 9.60 18.32
CA HIS A 117 15.40 10.44 17.12
C HIS A 117 14.05 10.25 16.43
N GLY A 118 13.55 11.32 15.80
CA GLY A 118 12.29 11.31 15.08
C GLY A 118 12.28 12.27 13.89
N LEU A 119 11.48 11.90 12.88
CA LEU A 119 11.06 12.80 11.81
C LEU A 119 9.55 12.91 11.87
N PHE A 120 9.04 14.06 12.22
CA PHE A 120 7.61 14.30 12.32
C PHE A 120 7.11 15.02 11.07
N PHE A 121 6.15 14.42 10.38
CA PHE A 121 5.46 14.93 9.20
C PHE A 121 4.08 15.46 9.62
N PRO A 122 3.93 16.75 9.92
CA PRO A 122 2.69 17.29 10.50
C PRO A 122 1.51 17.30 9.52
N ALA A 123 1.78 17.33 8.21
CA ALA A 123 0.74 17.35 7.18
C ALA A 123 0.22 15.96 6.81
N ASP A 124 0.88 14.89 7.28
CA ASP A 124 0.46 13.53 6.98
C ASP A 124 -0.81 13.16 7.77
N ARG A 125 -1.64 12.35 7.15
CA ARG A 125 -2.91 11.88 7.71
C ARG A 125 -2.94 10.37 7.83
N GLN A 126 -3.84 9.87 8.63
CA GLN A 126 -4.13 8.45 8.74
C GLN A 126 -5.61 8.21 8.44
N ILE A 127 -5.87 7.12 7.74
CA ILE A 127 -7.21 6.69 7.34
C ILE A 127 -7.41 5.25 7.77
N GLU A 128 -8.59 4.94 8.31
CA GLU A 128 -8.99 3.57 8.59
C GLU A 128 -9.50 2.91 7.29
N PRO A 129 -8.80 1.88 6.76
CA PRO A 129 -9.09 1.34 5.44
C PRO A 129 -10.47 0.67 5.30
N ASP A 130 -10.96 0.02 6.36
CA ASP A 130 -12.23 -0.71 6.30
C ASP A 130 -13.41 0.26 6.25
N SER A 131 -13.37 1.36 7.03
CA SER A 131 -14.38 2.42 6.99
C SER A 131 -14.39 3.14 5.64
N LEU A 132 -13.20 3.44 5.07
CA LEU A 132 -13.12 4.01 3.73
C LEU A 132 -13.74 3.09 2.69
N THR A 133 -13.44 1.79 2.75
CA THR A 133 -14.01 0.81 1.82
C THR A 133 -15.53 0.73 1.98
N ALA A 134 -16.04 0.71 3.21
CA ALA A 134 -17.48 0.70 3.48
C ALA A 134 -18.16 1.97 2.97
N GLY A 135 -17.59 3.15 3.22
CA GLY A 135 -18.09 4.43 2.72
C GLY A 135 -18.11 4.51 1.18
N LEU A 136 -17.05 4.03 0.53
CA LEU A 136 -17.01 3.94 -0.93
C LEU A 136 -18.07 2.98 -1.49
N LEU A 137 -18.26 1.82 -0.87
CA LEU A 137 -19.31 0.87 -1.28
C LEU A 137 -20.72 1.47 -1.15
N ALA A 138 -21.00 2.19 -0.05
CA ALA A 138 -22.24 2.88 0.13
C ALA A 138 -22.47 3.94 -0.97
N LYS A 139 -21.43 4.72 -1.28
CA LYS A 139 -21.48 5.73 -2.34
C LYS A 139 -21.70 5.13 -3.73
N LEU A 140 -21.03 4.02 -4.04
CA LEU A 140 -21.25 3.29 -5.29
C LEU A 140 -22.71 2.83 -5.44
N ALA A 141 -23.33 2.34 -4.35
CA ALA A 141 -24.73 1.95 -4.34
C ALA A 141 -25.67 3.14 -4.59
N GLU A 142 -25.41 4.31 -3.98
CA GLU A 142 -26.14 5.56 -4.26
C GLU A 142 -26.05 5.97 -5.73
N LEU A 143 -24.89 5.76 -6.37
CA LEU A 143 -24.66 6.04 -7.78
C LEU A 143 -25.24 4.98 -8.72
N GLY A 144 -25.90 3.95 -8.20
CA GLY A 144 -26.50 2.87 -8.99
C GLY A 144 -25.50 1.85 -9.52
N VAL A 145 -24.29 1.83 -9.00
CA VAL A 145 -23.26 0.83 -9.36
C VAL A 145 -23.59 -0.50 -8.71
N VAL A 146 -23.63 -1.57 -9.49
CA VAL A 146 -23.89 -2.92 -9.00
C VAL A 146 -22.57 -3.55 -8.52
N VAL A 147 -22.45 -3.77 -7.22
CA VAL A 147 -21.35 -4.52 -6.61
C VAL A 147 -21.77 -5.98 -6.43
N ARG A 148 -20.97 -6.91 -6.91
CA ARG A 148 -21.20 -8.35 -6.84
C ARG A 148 -20.15 -9.01 -5.97
N GLU A 149 -20.50 -9.24 -4.74
CA GLU A 149 -19.67 -10.02 -3.81
C GLU A 149 -19.70 -11.52 -4.15
N HIS A 150 -18.74 -12.25 -3.66
CA HIS A 150 -18.60 -13.70 -3.87
C HIS A 150 -18.65 -14.14 -5.35
N THR A 151 -18.32 -13.21 -6.27
CA THR A 151 -18.38 -13.41 -7.71
C THR A 151 -16.98 -13.38 -8.30
N ARG A 152 -16.42 -14.54 -8.62
CA ARG A 152 -15.09 -14.65 -9.21
C ARG A 152 -15.16 -14.67 -10.72
N VAL A 153 -14.37 -13.84 -11.39
CA VAL A 153 -14.16 -13.90 -12.84
C VAL A 153 -13.31 -15.11 -13.16
N LYS A 154 -13.82 -16.00 -14.03
CA LYS A 154 -13.18 -17.24 -14.45
C LYS A 154 -12.44 -17.08 -15.77
N ARG A 155 -13.00 -16.35 -16.72
CA ARG A 155 -12.40 -16.11 -18.06
C ARG A 155 -13.01 -14.91 -18.76
N PHE A 156 -12.34 -14.47 -19.81
CA PHE A 156 -12.79 -13.39 -20.68
C PHE A 156 -13.32 -13.92 -22.01
N VAL A 157 -14.38 -13.29 -22.55
CA VAL A 157 -14.86 -13.53 -23.90
C VAL A 157 -14.37 -12.41 -24.79
N ARG A 158 -13.70 -12.75 -25.89
CA ARG A 158 -13.11 -11.78 -26.82
C ARG A 158 -13.72 -11.88 -28.20
N SER A 159 -13.76 -10.75 -28.90
CA SER A 159 -14.01 -10.63 -30.32
C SER A 159 -12.89 -9.79 -30.93
N GLY A 160 -11.94 -10.43 -31.61
CA GLY A 160 -10.71 -9.78 -32.06
C GLY A 160 -9.89 -9.22 -30.89
N GLU A 161 -9.57 -7.94 -30.92
CA GLU A 161 -8.82 -7.22 -29.90
C GLU A 161 -9.68 -6.65 -28.77
N THR A 162 -10.95 -7.02 -28.68
CA THR A 162 -11.89 -6.45 -27.70
C THR A 162 -12.43 -7.53 -26.78
N VAL A 163 -12.50 -7.27 -25.46
CA VAL A 163 -13.28 -8.05 -24.51
C VAL A 163 -14.73 -7.64 -24.59
N THR A 164 -15.63 -8.60 -24.83
CA THR A 164 -17.08 -8.37 -24.97
C THR A 164 -17.88 -8.84 -23.76
N ALA A 165 -17.31 -9.74 -22.95
CA ALA A 165 -17.92 -10.19 -21.70
C ALA A 165 -16.88 -10.80 -20.76
N VAL A 166 -17.23 -10.89 -19.47
CA VAL A 166 -16.59 -11.73 -18.47
C VAL A 166 -17.49 -12.89 -18.12
N VAL A 167 -16.91 -14.04 -17.79
CA VAL A 167 -17.64 -15.25 -17.34
C VAL A 167 -17.20 -15.54 -15.91
N THR A 168 -18.15 -15.69 -15.02
CA THR A 168 -17.96 -15.97 -13.60
C THR A 168 -17.84 -17.48 -13.32
N ASP A 169 -17.47 -17.84 -12.10
CA ASP A 169 -17.32 -19.25 -11.70
C ASP A 169 -18.65 -20.04 -11.78
N ASP A 170 -19.78 -19.37 -11.54
CA ASP A 170 -21.13 -19.92 -11.69
C ASP A 170 -21.68 -19.89 -13.15
N ALA A 171 -20.78 -19.60 -14.10
CA ALA A 171 -21.03 -19.55 -15.53
C ALA A 171 -21.96 -18.42 -16.01
N GLU A 172 -22.20 -17.40 -15.19
CA GLU A 172 -22.89 -16.20 -15.65
C GLU A 172 -22.02 -15.45 -16.68
N VAL A 173 -22.67 -14.85 -17.68
CA VAL A 173 -22.01 -14.05 -18.71
C VAL A 173 -22.41 -12.60 -18.53
N ILE A 174 -21.43 -11.76 -18.12
CA ILE A 174 -21.62 -10.33 -17.93
C ILE A 174 -21.00 -9.61 -19.12
N ARG A 175 -21.83 -8.97 -19.94
CA ARG A 175 -21.37 -8.19 -21.10
C ARG A 175 -20.73 -6.88 -20.64
N THR A 176 -19.68 -6.45 -21.34
CA THR A 176 -18.99 -5.20 -21.02
C THR A 176 -18.51 -4.50 -22.28
N GLU A 177 -18.50 -3.17 -22.27
CA GLU A 177 -17.91 -2.30 -23.28
C GLU A 177 -16.46 -1.94 -22.92
N ALA A 178 -16.15 -1.85 -21.63
CA ALA A 178 -14.81 -1.61 -21.10
C ALA A 178 -14.54 -2.49 -19.89
N LEU A 179 -13.29 -2.92 -19.72
CA LEU A 179 -12.85 -3.77 -18.60
C LEU A 179 -11.73 -3.07 -17.83
N VAL A 180 -11.88 -2.99 -16.51
CA VAL A 180 -10.79 -2.58 -15.62
C VAL A 180 -10.39 -3.75 -14.71
N ILE A 181 -9.10 -4.08 -14.68
CA ILE A 181 -8.54 -5.06 -13.77
C ILE A 181 -7.90 -4.32 -12.59
N ALA A 182 -8.54 -4.41 -11.41
CA ALA A 182 -8.10 -3.80 -10.15
C ALA A 182 -8.08 -4.81 -9.00
N ALA A 183 -7.65 -6.04 -9.29
CA ALA A 183 -7.79 -7.20 -8.41
C ALA A 183 -6.58 -7.43 -7.46
N GLY A 184 -5.70 -6.43 -7.25
CA GLY A 184 -4.52 -6.60 -6.40
C GLY A 184 -3.55 -7.66 -6.94
N VAL A 185 -3.10 -8.59 -6.09
CA VAL A 185 -2.17 -9.67 -6.51
C VAL A 185 -2.71 -10.55 -7.64
N PRO A 186 -3.99 -10.98 -7.65
CA PRO A 186 -4.58 -11.73 -8.76
C PRO A 186 -4.54 -11.02 -10.13
N SER A 187 -4.36 -9.70 -10.17
CA SER A 187 -4.29 -8.95 -11.45
C SER A 187 -3.26 -9.51 -12.41
N GLY A 188 -2.10 -9.97 -11.93
CA GLY A 188 -1.06 -10.55 -12.80
C GLY A 188 -1.55 -11.78 -13.57
N GLY A 189 -2.34 -12.66 -12.96
CA GLY A 189 -2.95 -13.81 -13.60
C GLY A 189 -4.02 -13.42 -14.63
N LEU A 190 -4.92 -12.52 -14.25
CA LEU A 190 -5.99 -12.02 -15.13
C LEU A 190 -5.44 -11.31 -16.37
N LEU A 191 -4.38 -10.48 -16.19
CA LEU A 191 -3.69 -9.84 -17.30
C LEU A 191 -3.03 -10.86 -18.24
N GLY A 192 -2.46 -11.93 -17.67
CA GLY A 192 -1.88 -13.04 -18.44
C GLY A 192 -2.90 -13.74 -19.35
N GLU A 193 -4.14 -13.92 -18.92
CA GLU A 193 -5.24 -14.46 -19.75
C GLU A 193 -5.61 -13.53 -20.91
N LEU A 194 -5.39 -12.23 -20.76
CA LEU A 194 -5.57 -11.22 -21.82
C LEU A 194 -4.35 -11.07 -22.73
N GLY A 195 -3.28 -11.84 -22.51
CA GLY A 195 -2.05 -11.77 -23.27
C GLY A 195 -1.04 -10.72 -22.80
N GLN A 196 -1.34 -10.02 -21.69
CA GLN A 196 -0.47 -8.99 -21.11
C GLN A 196 0.32 -9.57 -19.93
N LYS A 197 1.64 -9.60 -20.01
CA LYS A 197 2.50 -10.18 -18.97
C LYS A 197 3.00 -9.08 -18.02
N VAL A 198 2.30 -8.88 -16.91
CA VAL A 198 2.71 -7.97 -15.84
C VAL A 198 3.15 -8.80 -14.62
N PRO A 199 4.40 -8.66 -14.15
CA PRO A 199 4.94 -9.45 -13.06
C PRO A 199 4.51 -8.91 -11.69
N ILE A 200 3.27 -9.14 -11.28
CA ILE A 200 2.76 -8.82 -9.94
C ILE A 200 2.92 -10.05 -9.05
N HIS A 201 3.59 -9.88 -7.91
CA HIS A 201 3.79 -10.92 -6.92
C HIS A 201 3.33 -10.48 -5.53
N SER A 202 2.99 -11.45 -4.67
CA SER A 202 2.60 -11.18 -3.28
C SER A 202 3.80 -10.78 -2.44
N GLY A 203 3.67 -9.63 -1.77
CA GLY A 203 4.49 -9.22 -0.63
C GLY A 203 3.63 -9.31 0.62
N LYS A 204 3.65 -10.45 1.31
CA LYS A 204 2.80 -10.73 2.47
C LYS A 204 3.24 -9.94 3.69
N GLY A 205 2.31 -9.23 4.31
CA GLY A 205 2.49 -8.53 5.58
C GLY A 205 1.60 -9.09 6.66
N TYR A 206 1.86 -8.71 7.90
CA TYR A 206 1.12 -9.16 9.07
C TYR A 206 0.61 -7.98 9.86
N SER A 207 -0.52 -8.13 10.53
CA SER A 207 -1.14 -7.12 11.35
C SER A 207 -1.77 -7.72 12.60
N ILE A 208 -1.77 -6.93 13.68
CA ILE A 208 -2.47 -7.21 14.92
C ILE A 208 -3.26 -5.98 15.28
N ASP A 209 -4.53 -6.17 15.59
CA ASP A 209 -5.40 -5.13 16.10
C ASP A 209 -5.62 -5.33 17.61
N TYR A 210 -5.61 -4.24 18.35
CA TYR A 210 -5.87 -4.20 19.78
C TYR A 210 -7.11 -3.35 20.03
N SER A 211 -8.13 -3.91 20.67
CA SER A 211 -9.35 -3.21 21.02
C SER A 211 -9.90 -3.75 22.34
N PRO A 212 -9.81 -2.97 23.46
CA PRO A 212 -9.30 -1.61 23.51
C PRO A 212 -7.80 -1.50 23.23
N SER A 213 -7.34 -0.28 22.92
CA SER A 213 -5.90 -0.02 22.73
C SER A 213 -5.12 -0.28 24.03
N PRO A 214 -3.96 -0.96 23.97
CA PRO A 214 -3.10 -1.19 25.13
C PRO A 214 -2.37 0.07 25.58
N ILE A 215 -2.38 1.13 24.79
CA ILE A 215 -1.72 2.41 25.04
C ILE A 215 -2.43 3.54 24.30
N GLU A 216 -2.36 4.75 24.82
CA GLU A 216 -2.85 5.96 24.16
C GLU A 216 -1.71 6.62 23.39
N LEU A 217 -1.95 6.98 22.13
CA LEU A 217 -1.01 7.66 21.27
C LEU A 217 -1.60 8.96 20.72
N ARG A 218 -0.75 9.96 20.55
CA ARG A 218 -1.10 11.26 19.98
C ARG A 218 -1.12 11.23 18.46
N THR A 219 -0.21 10.45 17.85
CA THR A 219 0.02 10.40 16.41
C THR A 219 0.23 8.97 15.93
N SER A 220 0.16 8.77 14.62
CA SER A 220 0.64 7.54 13.97
C SER A 220 2.17 7.49 13.99
N LEU A 221 2.70 6.29 14.15
CA LEU A 221 4.13 6.06 14.25
C LEU A 221 4.61 5.03 13.23
N THR A 222 5.84 5.17 12.77
CA THR A 222 6.59 4.08 12.17
C THR A 222 7.84 3.84 13.01
N LEU A 223 7.92 2.65 13.62
CA LEU A 223 9.12 2.19 14.33
C LEU A 223 10.13 1.71 13.30
N GLU A 224 11.05 2.59 12.89
CA GLU A 224 11.90 2.38 11.72
C GLU A 224 12.90 1.24 11.89
N ASP A 225 13.43 1.02 13.09
CA ASP A 225 14.34 -0.09 13.37
C ASP A 225 13.63 -1.45 13.29
N ALA A 226 12.38 -1.53 13.72
CA ALA A 226 11.52 -2.71 13.68
C ALA A 226 10.76 -2.88 12.36
N ARG A 227 10.61 -1.82 11.57
CA ARG A 227 9.75 -1.76 10.37
C ARG A 227 8.30 -2.10 10.69
N VAL A 228 7.76 -1.46 11.74
CA VAL A 228 6.40 -1.63 12.22
C VAL A 228 5.68 -0.29 12.24
N ALA A 229 4.58 -0.21 11.52
CA ALA A 229 3.64 0.89 11.62
C ALA A 229 2.73 0.66 12.82
N VAL A 230 2.51 1.72 13.59
CA VAL A 230 1.66 1.77 14.78
C VAL A 230 0.61 2.85 14.55
N THR A 231 -0.64 2.44 14.35
CA THR A 231 -1.70 3.35 13.93
C THR A 231 -2.82 3.38 14.97
N PRO A 232 -2.96 4.48 15.71
CA PRO A 232 -4.10 4.69 16.60
C PRO A 232 -5.34 5.03 15.76
N LEU A 233 -6.42 4.27 15.99
CA LEU A 233 -7.71 4.40 15.34
C LEU A 233 -8.80 4.56 16.40
N ASN A 234 -10.05 4.86 16.01
CA ASN A 234 -11.15 5.01 16.95
C ASN A 234 -11.42 3.71 17.71
N GLY A 235 -11.10 3.71 19.01
CA GLY A 235 -11.32 2.56 19.89
C GLY A 235 -10.36 1.39 19.69
N MET A 236 -9.30 1.54 18.86
CA MET A 236 -8.34 0.48 18.61
C MET A 236 -6.94 1.00 18.24
N LEU A 237 -5.96 0.11 18.32
CA LEU A 237 -4.60 0.33 17.83
C LEU A 237 -4.24 -0.79 16.86
N ARG A 238 -3.66 -0.46 15.72
CA ARG A 238 -3.13 -1.44 14.74
C ARG A 238 -1.61 -1.44 14.73
N LEU A 239 -1.01 -2.60 14.94
CA LEU A 239 0.40 -2.87 14.61
C LEU A 239 0.44 -3.59 13.27
N ALA A 240 1.16 -3.05 12.29
CA ALA A 240 1.33 -3.68 10.98
C ALA A 240 2.78 -3.63 10.53
N GLY A 241 3.28 -4.72 9.96
CA GLY A 241 4.69 -4.72 9.55
C GLY A 241 5.07 -5.97 8.78
N THR A 242 6.36 -6.09 8.61
CA THR A 242 7.04 -7.18 7.91
C THR A 242 6.71 -7.32 6.42
N MET A 243 7.61 -7.96 5.69
CA MET A 243 7.43 -8.29 4.28
C MET A 243 7.96 -9.71 4.04
N GLU A 244 7.10 -10.58 3.52
CA GLU A 244 7.47 -11.96 3.16
C GLU A 244 7.17 -12.20 1.69
N PHE A 245 8.20 -12.48 0.91
CA PHE A 245 8.08 -12.90 -0.47
C PHE A 245 8.05 -14.43 -0.60
N GLY A 246 7.32 -14.93 -1.62
CA GLY A 246 7.23 -16.36 -1.91
C GLY A 246 6.16 -17.11 -1.10
N SER A 247 5.34 -16.40 -0.32
CA SER A 247 4.12 -16.93 0.28
C SER A 247 2.92 -16.61 -0.60
N THR A 248 2.07 -17.58 -0.84
CA THR A 248 0.88 -17.45 -1.71
C THR A 248 -0.43 -17.72 -0.96
N ASP A 249 -0.33 -18.02 0.33
CA ASP A 249 -1.46 -18.28 1.22
C ASP A 249 -1.67 -17.16 2.24
N ASP A 250 -2.83 -17.12 2.89
CA ASP A 250 -3.19 -16.17 3.94
C ASP A 250 -2.87 -16.69 5.35
N SER A 251 -2.05 -17.75 5.47
CA SER A 251 -1.66 -18.30 6.77
C SER A 251 -0.87 -17.31 7.59
N VAL A 252 -1.13 -17.26 8.89
CA VAL A 252 -0.42 -16.38 9.84
C VAL A 252 0.83 -17.09 10.34
N ASN A 253 1.99 -16.43 10.21
CA ASN A 253 3.25 -16.90 10.75
C ASN A 253 3.50 -16.28 12.13
N GLU A 254 3.40 -17.09 13.19
CA GLU A 254 3.49 -16.63 14.58
C GLU A 254 4.84 -15.98 14.92
N ILE A 255 5.93 -16.37 14.29
CA ILE A 255 7.25 -15.73 14.48
C ILE A 255 7.20 -14.26 14.03
N ARG A 256 6.46 -13.97 12.96
CA ARG A 256 6.26 -12.61 12.42
C ARG A 256 5.36 -11.78 13.31
N VAL A 257 4.28 -12.39 13.78
CA VAL A 257 3.34 -11.77 14.71
C VAL A 257 4.04 -11.43 16.03
N GLU A 258 4.85 -12.36 16.57
CA GLU A 258 5.62 -12.10 17.79
C GLU A 258 6.66 -10.97 17.60
N ALA A 259 7.19 -10.79 16.40
CA ALA A 259 8.05 -9.62 16.12
C ALA A 259 7.28 -8.29 16.23
N LEU A 260 6.00 -8.26 15.82
CA LEU A 260 5.14 -7.08 16.00
C LEU A 260 4.84 -6.82 17.48
N ARG A 261 4.46 -7.87 18.25
CA ARG A 261 4.22 -7.75 19.70
C ARG A 261 5.45 -7.22 20.43
N ARG A 262 6.62 -7.77 20.11
CA ARG A 262 7.88 -7.32 20.68
C ARG A 262 8.17 -5.86 20.37
N ALA A 263 7.93 -5.42 19.13
CA ALA A 263 8.12 -4.02 18.75
C ALA A 263 7.26 -3.08 19.60
N GLY A 264 5.99 -3.44 19.86
CA GLY A 264 5.11 -2.67 20.76
C GLY A 264 5.67 -2.63 22.19
N ARG A 265 6.03 -3.78 22.76
CA ARG A 265 6.58 -3.87 24.13
C ARG A 265 7.88 -3.06 24.31
N GLU A 266 8.73 -3.04 23.31
CA GLU A 266 10.03 -2.37 23.40
C GLU A 266 9.95 -0.87 23.12
N ALA A 267 9.01 -0.44 22.29
CA ALA A 267 8.90 0.96 21.88
C ALA A 267 8.14 1.83 22.89
N PHE A 268 7.33 1.25 23.79
CA PHE A 268 6.44 2.03 24.66
C PHE A 268 6.66 1.74 26.14
N HIS A 269 6.62 2.79 26.98
CA HIS A 269 6.82 2.67 28.44
C HIS A 269 5.73 1.87 29.14
N ALA A 270 4.46 2.09 28.78
CA ALA A 270 3.30 1.59 29.50
C ALA A 270 2.49 0.59 28.68
N TRP A 271 3.16 -0.19 27.84
CA TRP A 271 2.50 -1.21 27.04
C TRP A 271 1.84 -2.28 27.93
N ARG A 272 0.52 -2.45 27.79
CA ARG A 272 -0.25 -3.46 28.53
C ARG A 272 -0.35 -4.74 27.68
N ASP A 273 0.55 -5.66 27.96
CA ASP A 273 0.71 -6.88 27.18
C ASP A 273 -0.55 -7.75 27.18
N GLY A 274 -1.01 -8.17 26.00
CA GLY A 274 -2.20 -9.00 25.82
C GLY A 274 -3.55 -8.29 26.00
N GLU A 275 -3.58 -7.01 26.42
CA GLU A 275 -4.83 -6.27 26.55
C GLU A 275 -5.42 -5.94 25.19
N GLY A 276 -6.67 -6.34 24.97
CA GLY A 276 -7.42 -6.04 23.76
C GLY A 276 -6.91 -6.70 22.47
N GLU A 277 -5.92 -7.58 22.55
CA GLU A 277 -5.38 -8.23 21.35
C GLU A 277 -6.45 -9.07 20.64
N ARG A 278 -6.57 -8.84 19.33
CA ARG A 278 -7.44 -9.60 18.44
C ARG A 278 -6.64 -10.61 17.63
N THR A 279 -7.34 -11.54 16.97
CA THR A 279 -6.71 -12.54 16.12
C THR A 279 -5.85 -11.85 15.06
N PRO A 280 -4.54 -12.14 14.99
CA PRO A 280 -3.68 -11.60 13.96
C PRO A 280 -4.11 -12.05 12.57
N TRP A 281 -3.86 -11.21 11.58
CA TRP A 281 -4.17 -11.50 10.19
C TRP A 281 -2.98 -11.18 9.27
N ALA A 282 -3.04 -11.72 8.06
CA ALA A 282 -2.03 -11.48 7.05
C ALA A 282 -2.69 -11.01 5.76
N GLY A 283 -2.02 -10.11 5.03
CA GLY A 283 -2.50 -9.59 3.76
C GLY A 283 -1.39 -9.52 2.71
N SER A 284 -1.77 -9.78 1.47
CA SER A 284 -0.87 -9.79 0.33
C SER A 284 -0.86 -8.44 -0.38
N ARG A 285 0.29 -7.77 -0.43
CA ARG A 285 0.51 -6.54 -1.18
C ARG A 285 0.89 -6.86 -2.63
N PRO A 286 0.30 -6.19 -3.64
CA PRO A 286 0.62 -6.41 -5.04
C PRO A 286 1.96 -5.74 -5.40
N MET A 287 3.05 -6.50 -5.35
CA MET A 287 4.40 -6.01 -5.60
C MET A 287 4.77 -6.14 -7.06
N THR A 288 5.30 -5.07 -7.64
CA THR A 288 5.96 -5.05 -8.95
C THR A 288 7.48 -5.09 -8.76
N PRO A 289 8.26 -5.56 -9.73
CA PRO A 289 9.71 -5.68 -9.56
C PRO A 289 10.44 -4.33 -9.54
N ASP A 290 9.85 -3.28 -10.09
CA ASP A 290 10.35 -1.90 -10.09
C ASP A 290 9.74 -1.04 -8.96
N GLY A 291 8.80 -1.61 -8.17
CA GLY A 291 8.12 -0.91 -7.08
C GLY A 291 7.04 0.07 -7.52
N LEU A 292 6.85 0.26 -8.84
CA LEU A 292 5.91 1.25 -9.38
C LEU A 292 4.53 0.65 -9.66
N PRO A 293 3.43 1.42 -9.50
CA PRO A 293 2.09 0.96 -9.84
C PRO A 293 1.95 0.68 -11.34
N VAL A 294 0.94 -0.10 -11.69
CA VAL A 294 0.60 -0.44 -13.08
C VAL A 294 -0.76 0.16 -13.38
N ILE A 295 -0.78 1.22 -14.19
CA ILE A 295 -1.99 1.99 -14.50
C ILE A 295 -2.04 2.25 -16.00
N GLY A 296 -3.16 1.93 -16.66
CA GLY A 296 -3.35 2.27 -18.05
C GLY A 296 -4.02 1.20 -18.89
N ARG A 297 -4.11 1.48 -20.19
CA ARG A 297 -4.69 0.60 -21.20
C ARG A 297 -3.71 -0.51 -21.58
N LEU A 298 -4.23 -1.70 -21.86
CA LEU A 298 -3.44 -2.83 -22.35
C LEU A 298 -3.21 -2.69 -23.86
N ASP A 299 -2.00 -3.03 -24.34
CA ASP A 299 -1.75 -3.12 -25.79
C ASP A 299 -2.39 -4.36 -26.41
N SER A 300 -2.53 -5.43 -25.60
CA SER A 300 -3.09 -6.71 -26.06
C SER A 300 -4.61 -6.71 -26.26
N VAL A 301 -5.32 -5.70 -25.69
CA VAL A 301 -6.79 -5.59 -25.70
C VAL A 301 -7.22 -4.13 -25.69
N ALA A 302 -7.93 -3.71 -26.73
CA ALA A 302 -8.23 -2.29 -26.99
C ALA A 302 -9.12 -1.61 -25.93
N ASN A 303 -10.01 -2.36 -25.26
CA ASN A 303 -10.94 -1.85 -24.27
C ASN A 303 -10.69 -2.35 -22.85
N ALA A 304 -9.46 -2.83 -22.58
CA ALA A 304 -9.10 -3.30 -21.25
C ALA A 304 -8.02 -2.41 -20.63
N TYR A 305 -8.18 -2.18 -19.33
CA TYR A 305 -7.34 -1.32 -18.50
C TYR A 305 -6.93 -2.03 -17.22
N VAL A 306 -5.88 -1.53 -16.58
CA VAL A 306 -5.42 -2.02 -15.28
C VAL A 306 -5.16 -0.87 -14.32
N ASN A 307 -5.44 -1.10 -13.03
CA ASN A 307 -5.04 -0.25 -11.92
C ASN A 307 -4.65 -1.15 -10.74
N SER A 308 -3.36 -1.42 -10.57
CA SER A 308 -2.85 -2.39 -9.59
C SER A 308 -1.35 -2.18 -9.32
N GLY A 309 -0.76 -3.02 -8.49
CA GLY A 309 0.71 -3.02 -8.29
C GLY A 309 1.24 -1.92 -7.40
N HIS A 310 0.41 -1.31 -6.54
CA HIS A 310 0.77 -0.16 -5.69
C HIS A 310 1.65 -0.51 -4.48
N SER A 311 2.10 -1.74 -4.36
CA SER A 311 2.95 -2.19 -3.27
C SER A 311 2.34 -1.87 -1.88
N MET A 312 3.03 -1.09 -1.05
CA MET A 312 2.56 -0.67 0.28
C MET A 312 1.80 0.68 0.26
N LEU A 313 1.80 1.38 -0.88
CA LEU A 313 1.27 2.73 -1.02
C LEU A 313 -0.16 2.76 -1.59
N GLY A 314 -0.84 1.61 -1.65
CA GLY A 314 -2.13 1.48 -2.32
C GLY A 314 -3.19 2.44 -1.79
N LEU A 315 -3.28 2.66 -0.49
CA LEU A 315 -4.23 3.60 0.10
C LEU A 315 -3.89 5.05 -0.32
N THR A 316 -2.67 5.48 -0.07
CA THR A 316 -2.21 6.85 -0.38
C THR A 316 -2.37 7.21 -1.86
N LEU A 317 -2.04 6.26 -2.74
CA LEU A 317 -2.06 6.49 -4.19
C LEU A 317 -3.42 6.21 -4.84
N ALA A 318 -4.37 5.59 -4.14
CA ALA A 318 -5.64 5.17 -4.73
C ALA A 318 -6.42 6.30 -5.39
N PRO A 319 -6.61 7.49 -4.76
CA PRO A 319 -7.38 8.56 -5.39
C PRO A 319 -6.72 9.09 -6.67
N GLY A 320 -5.41 9.39 -6.62
CA GLY A 320 -4.66 9.86 -7.80
C GLY A 320 -4.61 8.83 -8.92
N SER A 321 -4.44 7.55 -8.58
CA SER A 321 -4.45 6.44 -9.55
C SER A 321 -5.81 6.25 -10.20
N ALA A 322 -6.90 6.39 -9.43
CA ALA A 322 -8.25 6.29 -9.96
C ALA A 322 -8.59 7.46 -10.89
N ARG A 323 -8.19 8.68 -10.51
CA ARG A 323 -8.32 9.88 -11.37
C ARG A 323 -7.57 9.69 -12.68
N LEU A 324 -6.29 9.31 -12.61
CA LEU A 324 -5.49 9.06 -13.81
C LEU A 324 -6.11 8.00 -14.72
N LEU A 325 -6.61 6.90 -14.15
CA LEU A 325 -7.25 5.85 -14.95
C LEU A 325 -8.53 6.38 -15.62
N ALA A 326 -9.36 7.14 -14.92
CA ALA A 326 -10.58 7.74 -15.47
C ALA A 326 -10.25 8.70 -16.63
N GLU A 327 -9.21 9.53 -16.50
CA GLU A 327 -8.71 10.40 -17.56
C GLU A 327 -8.30 9.59 -18.81
N LEU A 328 -7.56 8.49 -18.61
CA LEU A 328 -7.14 7.59 -19.72
C LEU A 328 -8.30 6.83 -20.37
N MET A 329 -9.40 6.59 -19.66
CA MET A 329 -10.57 5.91 -20.18
C MET A 329 -11.52 6.84 -20.94
N THR A 330 -11.50 8.14 -20.65
CA THR A 330 -12.41 9.15 -21.21
C THR A 330 -11.74 10.04 -22.27
N ASP A 331 -10.56 9.67 -22.76
CA ASP A 331 -9.73 10.46 -23.69
C ASP A 331 -9.45 11.89 -23.16
N GLY A 332 -9.45 12.06 -21.83
CA GLY A 332 -9.05 13.28 -21.16
C GLY A 332 -7.54 13.54 -21.29
N SER A 333 -7.12 14.76 -20.92
CA SER A 333 -5.69 15.04 -20.77
C SER A 333 -5.19 14.40 -19.49
N PRO A 334 -4.26 13.43 -19.56
CA PRO A 334 -3.75 12.79 -18.35
C PRO A 334 -3.07 13.79 -17.40
N SER A 335 -3.30 13.65 -16.11
CA SER A 335 -2.69 14.48 -15.05
C SER A 335 -1.17 14.25 -14.93
N LEU A 336 -0.66 13.10 -15.38
CA LEU A 336 0.78 12.81 -15.43
C LEU A 336 1.40 13.16 -16.78
N PRO A 337 2.65 13.70 -16.80
CA PRO A 337 3.43 13.89 -18.02
C PRO A 337 3.71 12.57 -18.73
N ALA A 338 3.95 12.61 -20.05
CA ALA A 338 4.17 11.44 -20.90
C ALA A 338 5.29 10.50 -20.39
N GLU A 339 6.37 11.07 -19.85
CA GLU A 339 7.47 10.30 -19.28
C GLU A 339 7.00 9.48 -18.05
N GLN A 340 6.20 10.08 -17.18
CA GLN A 340 5.67 9.42 -15.99
C GLN A 340 4.59 8.40 -16.35
N LEU A 341 3.77 8.69 -17.38
CA LEU A 341 2.80 7.74 -17.93
C LEU A 341 3.49 6.47 -18.45
N ALA A 342 4.63 6.61 -19.10
CA ALA A 342 5.42 5.46 -19.57
C ALA A 342 5.88 4.57 -18.40
N LYS A 343 6.20 5.18 -17.22
CA LYS A 343 6.64 4.44 -16.03
C LYS A 343 5.51 3.65 -15.34
N VAL A 344 4.26 4.09 -15.45
CA VAL A 344 3.11 3.36 -14.88
C VAL A 344 2.45 2.41 -15.89
N SER A 345 2.80 2.52 -17.16
CA SER A 345 2.18 1.72 -18.23
C SER A 345 2.30 0.21 -17.99
N PRO A 346 1.22 -0.59 -18.21
CA PRO A 346 1.31 -2.05 -18.19
C PRO A 346 2.24 -2.61 -19.28
N ASN A 347 2.55 -1.81 -20.29
CA ASN A 347 3.32 -2.22 -21.48
C ASN A 347 4.84 -2.04 -21.29
N ARG A 348 5.29 -1.59 -20.09
CA ARG A 348 6.72 -1.41 -19.77
C ARG A 348 7.48 -2.71 -19.43
N PHE A 349 6.81 -3.85 -19.32
CA PHE A 349 7.41 -5.13 -18.91
C PHE A 349 7.80 -6.07 -20.08
#